data_e178b28c739b51aeb0e20b3b7fa7d778
#
_entry.id   e178b28c739b51aeb0e20b3b7fa7d778
#
_cell.length_a   1.000
_cell.length_b   1.000
_cell.length_c   1.000
_cell.angle_alpha   90.00
_cell.angle_beta   90.00
_cell.angle_gamma   90.00
#
_symmetry.space_group_name_H-M   'P 1'
#
loop_
_entity.id
_entity.type
_entity.pdbx_description
1 polymer ?
#
loop_
_entity_poly.entity_id
_entity_poly.type
_entity_poly.pdbx_seq_one_letter_code
_entity_poly.pdbx_strand_id
1 'polypeptide(L)'
;EKDINYNQLVRWIDNKEYHADAIQEVASQYFLTQRITFDAADYDKKLAALHQIIVYAMKCKQTVDEKMVGKLREATATFEQLYLGKNK
;
A
#
# COMPACT_ATOMS: atom_id res chain seq x y z
N GLU A 1 12.39 -1.82 -12.08
CA GLU A 1 11.50 -0.98 -12.65
C GLU A 1 11.51 0.46 -12.15
N LYS A 2 10.77 1.30 -12.79
CA LYS A 2 10.95 2.73 -12.60
C LYS A 2 9.81 3.41 -11.87
N ASP A 3 9.00 2.63 -11.16
CA ASP A 3 7.89 3.22 -10.43
C ASP A 3 8.41 3.81 -9.13
N ILE A 4 8.72 5.09 -9.16
CA ILE A 4 9.32 5.75 -8.01
C ILE A 4 8.36 5.78 -6.82
N ASN A 5 7.08 6.02 -7.07
CA ASN A 5 6.11 6.07 -5.98
C ASN A 5 5.93 4.71 -5.33
N TYR A 6 5.90 3.65 -6.13
CA TYR A 6 5.78 2.32 -5.58
C TYR A 6 7.03 1.97 -4.76
N ASN A 7 8.21 2.25 -5.31
CA ASN A 7 9.45 1.95 -4.61
C ASN A 7 9.55 2.71 -3.32
N GLN A 8 9.11 3.96 -3.32
CA GLN A 8 9.13 4.77 -2.11
C GLN A 8 8.21 4.20 -1.04
N LEU A 9 7.02 3.79 -1.45
CA LEU A 9 6.06 3.20 -0.51
C LEU A 9 6.64 1.96 0.16
N VAL A 10 7.20 1.07 -0.65
CA VAL A 10 7.77 -0.17 -0.13
C VAL A 10 8.93 0.13 0.80
N ARG A 11 9.77 1.10 0.43
CA ARG A 11 10.92 1.43 1.24
C ARG A 11 10.52 1.97 2.62
N TRP A 12 9.51 2.83 2.64
CA TRP A 12 9.03 3.34 3.92
C TRP A 12 8.58 2.22 4.83
N ILE A 13 7.85 1.26 4.27
CA ILE A 13 7.30 0.18 5.06
C ILE A 13 8.40 -0.79 5.49
N ASP A 14 9.30 -1.13 4.58
CA ASP A 14 10.38 -2.06 4.90
C ASP A 14 11.31 -1.51 5.96
N ASN A 15 11.56 -0.20 5.90
CA ASN A 15 12.46 0.44 6.85
C ASN A 15 11.73 0.93 8.09
N LYS A 16 10.45 0.59 8.21
CA LYS A 16 9.65 0.99 9.36
C LYS A 16 9.56 2.50 9.52
N GLU A 17 9.58 3.18 8.40
CA GLU A 17 9.40 4.62 8.38
C GLU A 17 7.93 4.89 8.07
N TYR A 18 7.10 4.83 9.08
CA TYR A 18 5.66 4.88 8.87
C TYR A 18 5.17 6.31 8.80
N HIS A 19 5.51 6.96 7.71
CA HIS A 19 5.02 8.30 7.43
C HIS A 19 3.57 8.17 6.96
N ALA A 20 2.67 8.06 7.92
CA ALA A 20 1.29 7.69 7.61
C ALA A 20 0.66 8.62 6.58
N ASP A 21 0.85 9.92 6.74
CA ASP A 21 0.26 10.86 5.80
C ASP A 21 0.84 10.68 4.40
N ALA A 22 2.14 10.44 4.30
CA ALA A 22 2.78 10.23 3.01
C ALA A 22 2.31 8.92 2.38
N ILE A 23 2.21 7.88 3.18
CA ILE A 23 1.73 6.59 2.68
C ILE A 23 0.30 6.73 2.16
N GLN A 24 -0.55 7.44 2.91
CA GLN A 24 -1.93 7.63 2.49
C GLN A 24 -2.01 8.45 1.21
N GLU A 25 -1.18 9.46 1.09
CA GLU A 25 -1.20 10.28 -0.11
C GLU A 25 -0.76 9.48 -1.33
N VAL A 26 0.31 8.72 -1.22
CA VAL A 26 0.77 7.90 -2.34
C VAL A 26 -0.30 6.88 -2.71
N ALA A 27 -0.89 6.21 -1.72
CA ALA A 27 -1.89 5.20 -1.99
C ALA A 27 -3.11 5.79 -2.66
N SER A 28 -3.57 6.96 -2.22
CA SER A 28 -4.80 7.52 -2.74
C SER A 28 -4.59 8.33 -4.02
N GLN A 29 -3.58 9.18 -4.07
CA GLN A 29 -3.41 10.07 -5.20
C GLN A 29 -2.70 9.41 -6.37
N TYR A 30 -1.73 8.59 -6.09
CA TYR A 30 -0.99 7.95 -7.16
C TYR A 30 -1.63 6.62 -7.56
N PHE A 31 -1.80 5.71 -6.61
CA PHE A 31 -2.28 4.38 -6.99
C PHE A 31 -3.76 4.38 -7.29
N LEU A 32 -4.59 4.79 -6.34
CA LEU A 32 -6.04 4.70 -6.55
C LEU A 32 -6.51 5.59 -7.68
N THR A 33 -5.96 6.78 -7.79
CA THR A 33 -6.44 7.75 -8.77
C THR A 33 -5.84 7.53 -10.14
N GLN A 34 -4.55 7.18 -10.21
CA GLN A 34 -3.86 7.20 -11.48
C GLN A 34 -3.49 5.83 -12.02
N ARG A 35 -3.24 4.86 -11.14
CA ARG A 35 -2.71 3.58 -11.60
C ARG A 35 -3.72 2.46 -11.63
N ILE A 36 -4.77 2.55 -10.83
CA ILE A 36 -5.78 1.50 -10.78
C ILE A 36 -6.94 1.95 -11.63
N THR A 37 -6.98 1.50 -12.87
CA THR A 37 -8.02 1.89 -13.80
C THR A 37 -9.24 0.97 -13.67
N PHE A 38 -10.38 1.42 -14.17
CA PHE A 38 -11.62 0.66 -14.00
C PHE A 38 -11.54 -0.72 -14.61
N ASP A 39 -10.74 -0.89 -15.64
CA ASP A 39 -10.64 -2.17 -16.34
C ASP A 39 -9.38 -2.95 -15.96
N ALA A 40 -8.74 -2.56 -14.87
CA ALA A 40 -7.52 -3.25 -14.44
C ALA A 40 -7.84 -4.67 -14.01
N ALA A 41 -6.92 -5.57 -14.30
CA ALA A 41 -7.03 -6.94 -13.80
C ALA A 41 -7.05 -6.91 -12.27
N ASP A 42 -7.92 -7.71 -11.68
CA ASP A 42 -8.05 -7.78 -10.23
C ASP A 42 -8.37 -6.43 -9.61
N TYR A 43 -9.18 -5.64 -10.30
CA TYR A 43 -9.54 -4.30 -9.85
C TYR A 43 -10.05 -4.33 -8.41
N ASP A 44 -10.99 -5.24 -8.12
CA ASP A 44 -11.58 -5.32 -6.77
C ASP A 44 -10.52 -5.62 -5.73
N LYS A 45 -9.63 -6.55 -6.04
CA LYS A 45 -8.63 -6.97 -5.07
C LYS A 45 -7.60 -5.86 -4.84
N LYS A 46 -7.25 -5.16 -5.91
CA LYS A 46 -6.30 -4.05 -5.78
C LYS A 46 -6.89 -2.91 -4.96
N LEU A 47 -8.18 -2.63 -5.17
CA LEU A 47 -8.84 -1.61 -4.36
C LEU A 47 -8.85 -2.01 -2.89
N ALA A 48 -9.19 -3.27 -2.61
CA ALA A 48 -9.25 -3.72 -1.23
C ALA A 48 -7.87 -3.64 -0.56
N ALA A 49 -6.82 -4.04 -1.28
CA ALA A 49 -5.49 -4.00 -0.71
C ALA A 49 -5.05 -2.57 -0.43
N LEU A 50 -5.32 -1.65 -1.35
CA LEU A 50 -4.96 -0.25 -1.15
C LEU A 50 -5.74 0.38 -0.02
N HIS A 51 -7.02 0.04 0.08
CA HIS A 51 -7.82 0.54 1.19
C HIS A 51 -7.24 0.08 2.53
N GLN A 52 -6.82 -1.18 2.59
CA GLN A 52 -6.21 -1.69 3.81
C GLN A 52 -4.91 -0.95 4.13
N ILE A 53 -4.10 -0.67 3.11
CA ILE A 53 -2.86 0.08 3.33
C ILE A 53 -3.17 1.44 3.95
N ILE A 54 -4.16 2.13 3.41
CA ILE A 54 -4.54 3.45 3.89
C ILE A 54 -5.03 3.38 5.34
N VAL A 55 -5.89 2.42 5.63
CA VAL A 55 -6.46 2.30 6.98
C VAL A 55 -5.40 1.89 7.99
N TYR A 56 -4.57 0.92 7.63
CA TYR A 56 -3.56 0.46 8.58
C TYR A 56 -2.46 1.51 8.78
N ALA A 57 -2.16 2.30 7.76
CA ALA A 57 -1.23 3.41 7.94
C ALA A 57 -1.77 4.41 8.96
N MET A 58 -3.07 4.69 8.89
CA MET A 58 -3.69 5.57 9.87
C MET A 58 -3.62 4.96 11.27
N LYS A 59 -3.87 3.67 11.38
CA LYS A 59 -3.83 3.03 12.69
C LYS A 59 -2.42 2.99 13.25
N CYS A 60 -1.42 2.83 12.41
CA CYS A 60 -0.02 2.91 12.86
C CYS A 60 0.31 4.29 13.39
N LYS A 61 -0.31 5.33 12.84
CA LYS A 61 -0.11 6.68 13.34
C LYS A 61 -0.77 6.89 14.70
N GLN A 62 -1.90 6.24 14.92
CA GLN A 62 -2.69 6.45 16.12
C GLN A 62 -2.28 5.58 17.30
N THR A 63 -1.51 4.54 17.04
CA THR A 63 -1.16 3.60 18.09
C THR A 63 0.23 3.03 17.82
N VAL A 64 0.87 2.54 18.87
CA VAL A 64 2.15 1.88 18.74
C VAL A 64 1.99 0.36 18.71
N ASP A 65 0.80 -0.12 18.44
CA ASP A 65 0.50 -1.53 18.42
C ASP A 65 1.22 -2.20 17.24
N GLU A 66 2.08 -3.14 17.56
CA GLU A 66 2.85 -3.83 16.55
C GLU A 66 1.99 -4.68 15.62
N LYS A 67 0.79 -5.04 16.07
CA LYS A 67 -0.12 -5.78 15.21
C LYS A 67 -0.52 -4.95 14.00
N MET A 68 -0.68 -3.66 14.19
CA MET A 68 -1.04 -2.79 13.07
C MET A 68 0.10 -2.69 12.06
N VAL A 69 1.33 -2.68 12.56
CA VAL A 69 2.49 -2.70 11.68
C VAL A 69 2.49 -3.97 10.84
N GLY A 70 2.24 -5.11 11.47
CA GLY A 70 2.18 -6.36 10.74
C GLY A 70 1.10 -6.38 9.69
N LYS A 71 -0.07 -5.83 10.01
CA LYS A 71 -1.17 -5.79 9.06
C LYS A 71 -0.86 -4.86 7.90
N LEU A 72 -0.19 -3.75 8.15
CA LEU A 72 0.22 -2.87 7.08
C LEU A 72 1.19 -3.58 6.12
N ARG A 73 2.11 -4.33 6.66
CA ARG A 73 3.07 -5.05 5.83
C ARG A 73 2.38 -6.15 5.03
N GLU A 74 1.42 -6.85 5.62
CA GLU A 74 0.67 -7.87 4.90
C GLU A 74 -0.12 -7.26 3.76
N ALA A 75 -0.79 -6.14 4.01
CA ALA A 75 -1.56 -5.49 2.96
C ALA A 75 -0.66 -5.04 1.83
N THR A 76 0.53 -4.54 2.17
CA THR A 76 1.49 -4.10 1.16
C THR A 76 1.98 -5.28 0.33
N ALA A 77 2.25 -6.42 0.98
CA ALA A 77 2.70 -7.60 0.24
C ALA A 77 1.61 -8.10 -0.69
N THR A 78 0.36 -8.07 -0.25
CA THR A 78 -0.75 -8.46 -1.11
C THR A 78 -0.86 -7.53 -2.32
N PHE A 79 -0.76 -6.23 -2.07
CA PHE A 79 -0.82 -5.28 -3.16
C PHE A 79 0.33 -5.46 -4.14
N GLU A 80 1.50 -5.77 -3.61
CA GLU A 80 2.67 -5.98 -4.46
C GLU A 80 2.44 -7.12 -5.44
N GLN A 81 1.89 -8.23 -4.95
CA GLN A 81 1.62 -9.36 -5.81
C GLN A 81 0.63 -9.00 -6.91
N LEU A 82 -0.41 -8.27 -6.53
CA LEU A 82 -1.43 -7.90 -7.50
C LEU A 82 -0.92 -6.87 -8.50
N TYR A 83 -0.22 -5.88 -8.00
CA TYR A 83 0.20 -4.75 -8.82
C TYR A 83 1.31 -5.15 -9.79
N LEU A 84 2.27 -5.91 -9.32
CA LEU A 84 3.40 -6.31 -10.14
C LEU A 84 3.17 -7.61 -10.88
N GLY A 85 2.06 -8.28 -10.61
CA GLY A 85 1.76 -9.54 -11.25
C GLY A 85 2.65 -10.66 -10.78
N LYS A 86 3.21 -10.54 -9.59
CA LYS A 86 4.03 -11.61 -9.04
C LYS A 86 3.15 -12.62 -8.37
N ASN A 87 3.15 -13.81 -8.86
CA ASN A 87 2.40 -14.87 -8.19
C ASN A 87 3.32 -16.02 -7.99
N LYS A 88 3.93 -16.01 -6.91
CA LYS A 88 4.87 -17.06 -6.58
C LYS A 88 4.23 -18.17 -5.84
#